data_5c9ae6b3da2365c25b86e391e04d6da3
#
_entry.id   5c9ae6b3da2365c25b86e391e04d6da3
#
_cell.length_a   1.000
_cell.length_b   1.000
_cell.length_c   1.000
_cell.angle_alpha   90.00
_cell.angle_beta   90.00
_cell.angle_gamma   90.00
#
_symmetry.space_group_name_H-M   'P 1'
#
loop_
_entity.id
_entity.type
_entity.pdbx_description
1 polymer ?
#
loop_
_entity_poly.entity_id
_entity_poly.type
_entity_poly.pdbx_seq_one_letter_code
_entity_poly.pdbx_strand_id
1 'polypeptide(L)'
;MDQTSITVHELHYPEMDQWDAFVEACDEATFFHLSGWKRVIEKSFGHNTHYLYVEKDNKIQAILPLGHIKSLLFGSALISLPFCVYGGIAAENDEARVALEEAAYALAKQLGVDHLELRNQQLHNHSTGSQKRDWKTKDLYATFKKEIDPDPEKNLLAIPRKQRAMVRKGIKADLKTEIDDTHDRLYNVYSESVHNLGTPVFPKNYFKELKAEFGDACEILIVTKQDTVVSGVMSFYFRNEVLPYYGGGNNLARKYNSNDFMYWKLMSQACEKGIQIYDFGRSKKGTGSYSFKKNWGFEPKPLHYEYRLVKAKELPDINPLNPKYQLFIKLWKRMPLSVSRLIGPMIAKDLG
;
A
#
# COMPACT_ATOMS: atom_id res chain seq x y z
N MET A 1 -21.21 -6.10 -39.26
CA MET A 1 -21.09 -5.65 -37.84
C MET A 1 -19.61 -5.67 -37.55
N ASP A 2 -18.96 -4.51 -37.62
CA ASP A 2 -17.58 -4.37 -37.22
C ASP A 2 -17.48 -4.79 -35.74
N GLN A 3 -16.81 -5.90 -35.46
CA GLN A 3 -16.37 -6.22 -34.12
C GLN A 3 -15.31 -5.17 -33.78
N THR A 4 -15.72 -4.14 -33.04
CA THR A 4 -14.77 -3.18 -32.48
C THR A 4 -13.76 -3.96 -31.63
N SER A 5 -12.53 -4.01 -32.13
CA SER A 5 -11.46 -4.80 -31.54
C SER A 5 -11.02 -4.14 -30.23
N ILE A 6 -10.83 -4.95 -29.19
CA ILE A 6 -10.17 -4.56 -27.96
C ILE A 6 -8.73 -4.15 -28.29
N THR A 7 -8.34 -2.96 -27.88
CA THR A 7 -6.97 -2.43 -28.03
C THR A 7 -6.36 -2.13 -26.66
N VAL A 8 -5.07 -2.46 -26.50
CA VAL A 8 -4.31 -2.12 -25.29
C VAL A 8 -3.43 -0.91 -25.58
N HIS A 9 -3.49 0.06 -24.70
CA HIS A 9 -2.76 1.32 -24.77
C HIS A 9 -1.88 1.51 -23.53
N GLU A 10 -0.85 2.34 -23.66
CA GLU A 10 -0.10 2.86 -22.52
C GLU A 10 -0.59 4.29 -22.22
N LEU A 11 -0.82 4.60 -20.96
CA LEU A 11 -1.34 5.88 -20.49
C LEU A 11 -0.32 7.00 -20.67
N HIS A 12 -0.71 8.06 -21.35
CA HIS A 12 0.02 9.33 -21.44
C HIS A 12 -0.68 10.44 -20.66
N TYR A 13 0.00 11.54 -20.41
CA TYR A 13 -0.52 12.64 -19.58
C TYR A 13 -1.89 13.20 -19.98
N PRO A 14 -2.22 13.36 -21.27
CA PRO A 14 -3.54 13.90 -21.67
C PRO A 14 -4.72 12.99 -21.31
N GLU A 15 -4.48 11.69 -21.09
CA GLU A 15 -5.54 10.69 -20.86
C GLU A 15 -5.78 10.38 -19.37
N MET A 16 -5.04 11.06 -18.47
CA MET A 16 -5.12 10.79 -17.01
C MET A 16 -6.52 11.03 -16.44
N ASP A 17 -7.24 12.03 -16.91
CA ASP A 17 -8.60 12.30 -16.44
C ASP A 17 -9.58 11.19 -16.81
N GLN A 18 -9.43 10.58 -17.99
CA GLN A 18 -10.24 9.41 -18.40
C GLN A 18 -9.89 8.18 -17.58
N TRP A 19 -8.62 7.97 -17.30
CA TRP A 19 -8.17 6.90 -16.40
C TRP A 19 -8.75 7.06 -15.00
N ASP A 20 -8.64 8.24 -14.38
CA ASP A 20 -9.15 8.51 -13.04
C ASP A 20 -10.68 8.44 -12.99
N ALA A 21 -11.40 8.85 -14.04
CA ALA A 21 -12.84 8.63 -14.16
C ALA A 21 -13.20 7.14 -14.17
N PHE A 22 -12.43 6.29 -14.86
CA PHE A 22 -12.60 4.84 -14.78
C PHE A 22 -12.30 4.32 -13.35
N VAL A 23 -11.22 4.80 -12.71
CA VAL A 23 -10.90 4.42 -11.34
C VAL A 23 -12.05 4.74 -10.39
N GLU A 24 -12.72 5.88 -10.54
CA GLU A 24 -13.86 6.26 -9.69
C GLU A 24 -15.10 5.40 -9.94
N ALA A 25 -15.31 4.89 -11.15
CA ALA A 25 -16.50 4.13 -11.53
C ALA A 25 -16.35 2.61 -11.31
N CYS A 26 -15.15 2.05 -11.45
CA CYS A 26 -14.91 0.61 -11.39
C CYS A 26 -14.79 0.11 -9.95
N ASP A 27 -15.65 -0.83 -9.53
CA ASP A 27 -15.69 -1.38 -8.16
C ASP A 27 -14.39 -2.11 -7.77
N GLU A 28 -13.65 -2.68 -8.72
CA GLU A 28 -12.37 -3.35 -8.46
C GLU A 28 -11.23 -2.37 -8.24
N ALA A 29 -11.38 -1.11 -8.68
CA ALA A 29 -10.35 -0.11 -8.51
C ALA A 29 -10.29 0.41 -7.08
N THR A 30 -9.10 0.82 -6.66
CA THR A 30 -8.81 1.33 -5.33
C THR A 30 -8.05 2.66 -5.44
N PHE A 31 -7.83 3.33 -4.33
CA PHE A 31 -6.95 4.50 -4.24
C PHE A 31 -5.62 4.32 -4.99
N PHE A 32 -5.08 3.09 -5.00
CA PHE A 32 -3.80 2.77 -5.61
C PHE A 32 -3.85 2.68 -7.14
N HIS A 33 -5.02 2.78 -7.75
CA HIS A 33 -5.17 2.85 -9.21
C HIS A 33 -5.18 4.28 -9.75
N LEU A 34 -5.29 5.30 -8.89
CA LEU A 34 -5.27 6.71 -9.33
C LEU A 34 -3.98 7.02 -10.10
N SER A 35 -4.12 7.76 -11.19
CA SER A 35 -3.01 8.13 -12.08
C SER A 35 -1.89 8.92 -11.38
N GLY A 36 -2.23 9.62 -10.31
CA GLY A 36 -1.29 10.37 -9.47
C GLY A 36 -0.13 9.52 -8.94
N TRP A 37 -0.33 8.23 -8.72
CA TRP A 37 0.73 7.32 -8.31
C TRP A 37 1.87 7.20 -9.33
N LYS A 38 1.59 7.34 -10.63
CA LYS A 38 2.61 7.41 -11.68
C LYS A 38 3.61 8.53 -11.38
N ARG A 39 3.10 9.74 -11.13
CA ARG A 39 3.93 10.92 -10.83
C ARG A 39 4.70 10.75 -9.52
N VAL A 40 4.06 10.23 -8.48
CA VAL A 40 4.70 9.99 -7.18
C VAL A 40 5.88 9.02 -7.30
N ILE A 41 5.70 7.88 -7.98
CA ILE A 41 6.75 6.86 -8.14
C ILE A 41 7.91 7.40 -8.96
N GLU A 42 7.63 8.05 -10.09
CA GLU A 42 8.66 8.60 -10.98
C GLU A 42 9.47 9.69 -10.28
N LYS A 43 8.82 10.65 -9.60
CA LYS A 43 9.49 11.75 -8.90
C LYS A 43 10.24 11.31 -7.65
N SER A 44 9.72 10.33 -6.90
CA SER A 44 10.29 9.95 -5.61
C SER A 44 11.40 8.93 -5.72
N PHE A 45 11.33 8.02 -6.69
CA PHE A 45 12.24 6.88 -6.81
C PHE A 45 13.00 6.82 -8.13
N GLY A 46 12.55 7.54 -9.16
CA GLY A 46 13.13 7.50 -10.50
C GLY A 46 12.87 6.20 -11.26
N HIS A 47 11.85 5.44 -10.87
CA HIS A 47 11.45 4.23 -11.57
C HIS A 47 10.59 4.56 -12.79
N ASN A 48 10.78 3.82 -13.88
CA ASN A 48 9.89 3.90 -15.03
C ASN A 48 8.56 3.25 -14.67
N THR A 49 7.47 3.87 -15.12
CA THR A 49 6.12 3.33 -14.95
C THR A 49 5.49 3.08 -16.31
N HIS A 50 4.68 2.03 -16.39
CA HIS A 50 3.95 1.59 -17.57
C HIS A 50 2.49 1.35 -17.18
N TYR A 51 1.65 2.34 -17.34
CA TYR A 51 0.24 2.25 -17.01
C TYR A 51 -0.51 1.79 -18.26
N LEU A 52 -1.02 0.57 -18.24
CA LEU A 52 -1.72 -0.04 -19.37
C LEU A 52 -3.22 0.06 -19.17
N TYR A 53 -3.96 0.33 -20.26
CA TYR A 53 -5.41 0.24 -20.26
C TYR A 53 -5.94 -0.41 -21.52
N VAL A 54 -7.12 -1.00 -21.41
CA VAL A 54 -7.88 -1.56 -22.51
C VAL A 54 -8.99 -0.60 -22.87
N GLU A 55 -9.09 -0.30 -24.15
CA GLU A 55 -10.16 0.52 -24.69
C GLU A 55 -11.05 -0.30 -25.66
N LYS A 56 -12.36 -0.07 -25.59
CA LYS A 56 -13.37 -0.55 -26.51
C LYS A 56 -14.44 0.54 -26.65
N ASP A 57 -14.79 0.89 -27.88
CA ASP A 57 -15.79 1.92 -28.20
C ASP A 57 -15.50 3.28 -27.52
N ASN A 58 -14.24 3.71 -27.51
CA ASN A 58 -13.74 4.93 -26.85
C ASN A 58 -14.01 4.95 -25.34
N LYS A 59 -14.10 3.79 -24.69
CA LYS A 59 -14.25 3.68 -23.23
C LYS A 59 -13.22 2.73 -22.68
N ILE A 60 -12.61 3.11 -21.58
CA ILE A 60 -11.72 2.24 -20.81
C ILE A 60 -12.55 1.10 -20.21
N GLN A 61 -12.08 -0.14 -20.41
CA GLN A 61 -12.70 -1.37 -19.91
C GLN A 61 -11.88 -2.06 -18.82
N ALA A 62 -10.57 -1.77 -18.76
CA ALA A 62 -9.67 -2.28 -17.73
C ALA A 62 -8.40 -1.43 -17.65
N ILE A 63 -7.79 -1.41 -16.48
CA ILE A 63 -6.56 -0.67 -16.18
C ILE A 63 -5.57 -1.52 -15.39
N LEU A 64 -4.27 -1.24 -15.57
CA LEU A 64 -3.19 -1.88 -14.84
C LEU A 64 -2.01 -0.91 -14.65
N PRO A 65 -1.79 -0.37 -13.44
CA PRO A 65 -0.64 0.46 -13.13
C PRO A 65 0.60 -0.42 -12.89
N LEU A 66 1.63 -0.30 -13.73
CA LEU A 66 2.87 -1.07 -13.61
C LEU A 66 4.05 -0.15 -13.33
N GLY A 67 4.96 -0.59 -12.44
CA GLY A 67 6.25 0.04 -12.21
C GLY A 67 7.39 -0.95 -12.48
N HIS A 68 8.43 -0.49 -13.16
CA HIS A 68 9.62 -1.28 -13.44
C HIS A 68 10.68 -1.01 -12.37
N ILE A 69 10.83 -1.94 -11.43
CA ILE A 69 11.91 -1.93 -10.43
C ILE A 69 13.14 -2.59 -11.03
N LYS A 70 14.28 -1.89 -10.98
CA LYS A 70 15.56 -2.40 -11.43
C LYS A 70 16.60 -2.17 -10.35
N SER A 71 17.08 -3.25 -9.73
CA SER A 71 18.06 -3.22 -8.64
C SER A 71 19.23 -4.13 -8.93
N LEU A 72 20.42 -3.67 -8.57
CA LEU A 72 21.62 -4.52 -8.62
C LEU A 72 21.61 -5.60 -7.53
N LEU A 73 20.90 -5.38 -6.43
CA LEU A 73 20.85 -6.29 -5.29
C LEU A 73 19.66 -7.25 -5.31
N PHE A 74 18.51 -6.81 -5.86
CA PHE A 74 17.24 -7.53 -5.78
C PHE A 74 16.71 -7.97 -7.14
N GLY A 75 17.46 -7.74 -8.23
CA GLY A 75 17.06 -8.12 -9.58
C GLY A 75 16.14 -7.09 -10.25
N SER A 76 15.40 -7.53 -11.25
CA SER A 76 14.52 -6.69 -12.05
C SER A 76 13.11 -7.26 -12.08
N ALA A 77 12.10 -6.42 -11.78
CA ALA A 77 10.71 -6.85 -11.75
C ALA A 77 9.77 -5.80 -12.34
N LEU A 78 8.73 -6.27 -13.01
CA LEU A 78 7.59 -5.44 -13.39
C LEU A 78 6.47 -5.72 -12.39
N ILE A 79 6.08 -4.70 -11.60
CA ILE A 79 5.19 -4.88 -10.44
C ILE A 79 3.96 -4.01 -10.62
N SER A 80 2.78 -4.56 -10.39
CA SER A 80 1.56 -3.78 -10.36
C SER A 80 1.50 -2.94 -9.08
N LEU A 81 1.84 -1.71 -9.25
CA LEU A 81 2.11 -0.62 -8.33
C LEU A 81 3.08 -0.98 -7.19
N PRO A 82 4.40 -0.83 -7.43
CA PRO A 82 5.40 -1.03 -6.39
C PRO A 82 5.16 -0.10 -5.19
N PHE A 83 5.56 -0.52 -3.99
CA PHE A 83 5.37 0.16 -2.69
C PHE A 83 3.95 0.18 -2.16
N CYS A 84 2.96 -0.22 -2.97
CA CYS A 84 1.54 -0.24 -2.62
C CYS A 84 1.06 -1.65 -2.28
N VAL A 85 -0.09 -1.72 -1.59
CA VAL A 85 -0.64 -3.00 -1.12
C VAL A 85 -1.59 -3.62 -2.14
N TYR A 86 -2.21 -2.81 -2.98
CA TYR A 86 -3.09 -3.18 -4.07
C TYR A 86 -2.57 -2.55 -5.36
N GLY A 87 -3.26 -2.75 -6.47
CA GLY A 87 -2.87 -2.18 -7.76
C GLY A 87 -2.80 -3.25 -8.86
N GLY A 88 -3.44 -4.41 -8.65
CA GLY A 88 -3.63 -5.43 -9.66
C GLY A 88 -4.50 -4.92 -10.82
N ILE A 89 -4.99 -5.82 -11.67
CA ILE A 89 -5.88 -5.42 -12.75
C ILE A 89 -7.25 -5.06 -12.16
N ALA A 90 -7.76 -3.87 -12.51
CA ALA A 90 -9.15 -3.50 -12.33
C ALA A 90 -9.86 -3.51 -13.68
N ALA A 91 -10.92 -4.31 -13.82
CA ALA A 91 -11.58 -4.56 -15.11
C ALA A 91 -13.09 -4.70 -14.96
N GLU A 92 -13.84 -4.23 -15.97
CA GLU A 92 -15.28 -4.42 -16.04
C GLU A 92 -15.67 -5.83 -16.54
N ASN A 93 -14.75 -6.52 -17.23
CA ASN A 93 -15.01 -7.84 -17.79
C ASN A 93 -13.72 -8.66 -17.95
N ASP A 94 -13.89 -9.99 -18.06
CA ASP A 94 -12.76 -10.93 -18.17
C ASP A 94 -11.99 -10.81 -19.50
N GLU A 95 -12.63 -10.40 -20.59
CA GLU A 95 -11.97 -10.23 -21.88
C GLU A 95 -10.90 -9.12 -21.80
N ALA A 96 -11.27 -7.98 -21.25
CA ALA A 96 -10.36 -6.85 -21.02
C ALA A 96 -9.24 -7.20 -20.03
N ARG A 97 -9.57 -7.94 -18.96
CA ARG A 97 -8.58 -8.45 -17.99
C ARG A 97 -7.53 -9.32 -18.66
N VAL A 98 -7.97 -10.28 -19.45
CA VAL A 98 -7.09 -11.20 -20.19
C VAL A 98 -6.17 -10.44 -21.14
N ALA A 99 -6.68 -9.43 -21.85
CA ALA A 99 -5.89 -8.59 -22.74
C ALA A 99 -4.77 -7.88 -21.99
N LEU A 100 -5.05 -7.30 -20.79
CA LEU A 100 -4.03 -6.67 -19.96
C LEU A 100 -3.00 -7.66 -19.41
N GLU A 101 -3.42 -8.85 -18.98
CA GLU A 101 -2.48 -9.88 -18.51
C GLU A 101 -1.45 -10.26 -19.58
N GLU A 102 -1.90 -10.45 -20.82
CA GLU A 102 -1.02 -10.81 -21.94
C GLU A 102 -0.13 -9.64 -22.35
N ALA A 103 -0.66 -8.41 -22.39
CA ALA A 103 0.11 -7.22 -22.69
C ALA A 103 1.18 -6.96 -21.64
N ALA A 104 0.85 -7.07 -20.34
CA ALA A 104 1.80 -6.95 -19.25
C ALA A 104 2.90 -7.99 -19.29
N TYR A 105 2.57 -9.24 -19.64
CA TYR A 105 3.57 -10.29 -19.80
C TYR A 105 4.46 -10.09 -21.03
N ALA A 106 3.89 -9.63 -22.15
CA ALA A 106 4.67 -9.26 -23.34
C ALA A 106 5.65 -8.12 -23.01
N LEU A 107 5.20 -7.09 -22.30
CA LEU A 107 6.04 -6.00 -21.81
C LEU A 107 7.15 -6.51 -20.86
N ALA A 108 6.81 -7.39 -19.93
CA ALA A 108 7.79 -7.99 -19.01
C ALA A 108 8.89 -8.75 -19.76
N LYS A 109 8.55 -9.47 -20.82
CA LYS A 109 9.53 -10.14 -21.71
C LYS A 109 10.38 -9.12 -22.48
N GLN A 110 9.76 -8.08 -23.02
CA GLN A 110 10.46 -7.02 -23.77
C GLN A 110 11.47 -6.29 -22.88
N LEU A 111 11.08 -5.95 -21.64
CA LEU A 111 11.96 -5.33 -20.64
C LEU A 111 13.02 -6.29 -20.09
N GLY A 112 12.84 -7.59 -20.29
CA GLY A 112 13.73 -8.63 -19.84
C GLY A 112 13.85 -8.69 -18.32
N VAL A 113 12.75 -8.51 -17.61
CA VAL A 113 12.70 -8.60 -16.14
C VAL A 113 12.79 -10.05 -15.66
N ASP A 114 13.01 -10.26 -14.39
CA ASP A 114 13.03 -11.59 -13.76
C ASP A 114 11.62 -12.16 -13.66
N HIS A 115 10.64 -11.30 -13.31
CA HIS A 115 9.22 -11.68 -13.16
C HIS A 115 8.28 -10.48 -13.31
N LEU A 116 7.02 -10.79 -13.60
CA LEU A 116 5.86 -9.92 -13.47
C LEU A 116 5.15 -10.27 -12.15
N GLU A 117 4.78 -9.24 -11.34
CA GLU A 117 3.99 -9.39 -10.11
C GLU A 117 2.70 -8.59 -10.23
N LEU A 118 1.55 -9.24 -10.04
CA LEU A 118 0.24 -8.61 -9.94
C LEU A 118 -0.27 -8.67 -8.49
N ARG A 119 -0.61 -7.52 -7.91
CA ARG A 119 -1.11 -7.38 -6.52
C ARG A 119 -2.63 -7.35 -6.48
N ASN A 120 -3.23 -8.47 -6.84
CA ASN A 120 -4.68 -8.62 -6.88
C ASN A 120 -5.27 -8.73 -5.48
N GLN A 121 -6.45 -8.14 -5.26
CA GLN A 121 -7.23 -8.31 -4.02
C GLN A 121 -7.98 -9.64 -4.03
N GLN A 122 -8.39 -10.11 -5.20
CA GLN A 122 -9.13 -11.37 -5.40
C GLN A 122 -8.32 -12.31 -6.27
N LEU A 123 -8.54 -13.60 -6.08
CA LEU A 123 -7.98 -14.61 -6.97
C LEU A 123 -8.80 -14.64 -8.26
N HIS A 124 -8.13 -14.47 -9.38
CA HIS A 124 -8.76 -14.59 -10.69
C HIS A 124 -8.54 -15.97 -11.29
N ASN A 125 -9.56 -16.46 -12.02
CA ASN A 125 -9.44 -17.73 -12.71
C ASN A 125 -8.73 -17.51 -14.05
N HIS A 126 -7.44 -17.82 -14.10
CA HIS A 126 -6.63 -17.73 -15.33
C HIS A 126 -6.90 -18.86 -16.34
N SER A 127 -7.97 -19.62 -16.16
CA SER A 127 -8.31 -20.79 -16.99
C SER A 127 -9.21 -20.48 -18.18
N THR A 128 -9.55 -19.21 -18.43
CA THR A 128 -10.37 -18.83 -19.59
C THR A 128 -9.52 -18.86 -20.85
N GLY A 129 -9.68 -19.90 -21.66
CA GLY A 129 -8.97 -20.14 -22.92
C GLY A 129 -8.20 -21.45 -22.92
N SER A 130 -7.79 -21.88 -24.13
CA SER A 130 -7.12 -23.17 -24.38
C SER A 130 -5.68 -23.29 -23.83
N GLN A 131 -5.15 -22.25 -23.19
CA GLN A 131 -3.82 -22.25 -22.58
C GLN A 131 -3.90 -22.00 -21.08
N LYS A 132 -3.50 -23.00 -20.29
CA LYS A 132 -3.26 -22.87 -18.85
C LYS A 132 -2.10 -21.90 -18.67
N ARG A 133 -2.37 -20.70 -18.16
CA ARG A 133 -1.34 -19.70 -17.88
C ARG A 133 -0.55 -20.10 -16.63
N ASP A 134 0.78 -20.03 -16.70
CA ASP A 134 1.66 -20.41 -15.58
C ASP A 134 1.80 -19.27 -14.55
N TRP A 135 0.68 -18.93 -13.90
CA TRP A 135 0.67 -18.03 -12.77
C TRP A 135 0.97 -18.80 -11.48
N LYS A 136 1.86 -18.23 -10.67
CA LYS A 136 2.21 -18.72 -9.33
C LYS A 136 1.72 -17.74 -8.29
N THR A 137 1.08 -18.22 -7.23
CA THR A 137 0.52 -17.38 -6.17
C THR A 137 1.36 -17.48 -4.90
N LYS A 138 1.61 -16.36 -4.21
CA LYS A 138 2.16 -16.33 -2.86
C LYS A 138 1.07 -16.09 -1.83
N ASP A 139 0.92 -17.02 -0.90
CA ASP A 139 0.04 -16.89 0.27
C ASP A 139 0.80 -16.36 1.49
N LEU A 140 1.35 -15.16 1.36
CA LEU A 140 2.21 -14.55 2.38
C LEU A 140 1.53 -13.41 3.12
N TYR A 141 0.58 -12.77 2.48
CA TYR A 141 -0.03 -11.54 2.94
C TYR A 141 -1.52 -11.69 3.20
N ALA A 142 -2.02 -10.91 4.14
CA ALA A 142 -3.45 -10.70 4.34
C ALA A 142 -3.73 -9.20 4.49
N THR A 143 -4.90 -8.77 4.05
CA THR A 143 -5.44 -7.44 4.35
C THR A 143 -6.42 -7.49 5.50
N PHE A 144 -6.68 -6.34 6.12
CA PHE A 144 -7.52 -6.18 7.30
C PHE A 144 -8.47 -5.01 7.09
N LYS A 145 -9.66 -5.30 6.61
CA LYS A 145 -10.67 -4.33 6.23
C LYS A 145 -12.00 -4.68 6.86
N LYS A 146 -12.69 -3.71 7.43
CA LYS A 146 -14.04 -3.88 7.98
C LYS A 146 -14.86 -2.62 7.85
N GLU A 147 -16.18 -2.79 7.87
CA GLU A 147 -17.13 -1.71 8.05
C GLU A 147 -17.03 -1.10 9.45
N ILE A 148 -17.22 0.21 9.55
CA ILE A 148 -17.29 0.95 10.80
C ILE A 148 -18.68 1.55 10.96
N ASP A 149 -19.20 1.57 12.20
CA ASP A 149 -20.49 2.19 12.54
C ASP A 149 -20.34 3.72 12.49
N PRO A 150 -21.34 4.47 12.05
CA PRO A 150 -21.34 5.93 12.12
C PRO A 150 -21.16 6.48 13.56
N ASP A 151 -21.57 5.71 14.57
CA ASP A 151 -21.35 6.03 15.98
C ASP A 151 -19.94 5.55 16.44
N PRO A 152 -19.01 6.48 16.75
CA PRO A 152 -17.67 6.10 17.22
C PRO A 152 -17.68 5.21 18.47
N GLU A 153 -18.63 5.42 19.40
CA GLU A 153 -18.67 4.64 20.64
C GLU A 153 -18.98 3.16 20.39
N LYS A 154 -19.84 2.86 19.41
CA LYS A 154 -20.08 1.47 19.00
C LYS A 154 -18.81 0.83 18.45
N ASN A 155 -18.02 1.56 17.65
CA ASN A 155 -16.74 1.07 17.16
C ASN A 155 -15.75 0.83 18.30
N LEU A 156 -15.69 1.73 19.30
CA LEU A 156 -14.87 1.51 20.50
C LEU A 156 -15.30 0.24 21.24
N LEU A 157 -16.57 0.00 21.40
CA LEU A 157 -17.12 -1.17 22.09
C LEU A 157 -16.88 -2.47 21.28
N ALA A 158 -16.82 -2.39 19.96
CA ALA A 158 -16.53 -3.52 19.07
C ALA A 158 -15.04 -3.94 19.12
N ILE A 159 -14.12 -3.07 19.56
CA ILE A 159 -12.73 -3.46 19.78
C ILE A 159 -12.67 -4.50 20.91
N PRO A 160 -11.97 -5.65 20.74
CA PRO A 160 -11.83 -6.67 21.77
C PRO A 160 -11.33 -6.10 23.11
N ARG A 161 -11.88 -6.60 24.23
CA ARG A 161 -11.70 -6.03 25.58
C ARG A 161 -10.25 -5.69 25.94
N LYS A 162 -9.31 -6.57 25.60
CA LYS A 162 -7.88 -6.36 25.91
C LYS A 162 -7.32 -5.16 25.15
N GLN A 163 -7.59 -5.09 23.87
CA GLN A 163 -7.09 -4.00 23.01
C GLN A 163 -7.79 -2.68 23.31
N ARG A 164 -9.12 -2.70 23.54
CA ARG A 164 -9.89 -1.55 23.98
C ARG A 164 -9.35 -0.94 25.29
N ALA A 165 -8.83 -1.76 26.19
CA ALA A 165 -8.18 -1.27 27.41
C ALA A 165 -6.92 -0.44 27.10
N MET A 166 -6.17 -0.76 26.02
CA MET A 166 -5.01 0.05 25.58
C MET A 166 -5.47 1.37 24.98
N VAL A 167 -6.51 1.36 24.14
CA VAL A 167 -7.14 2.59 23.63
C VAL A 167 -7.56 3.51 24.79
N ARG A 168 -8.28 2.97 25.79
CA ARG A 168 -8.73 3.73 26.96
C ARG A 168 -7.58 4.28 27.81
N LYS A 169 -6.45 3.58 27.89
CA LYS A 169 -5.23 4.11 28.54
C LYS A 169 -4.68 5.30 27.75
N GLY A 170 -4.64 5.20 26.41
CA GLY A 170 -4.23 6.32 25.58
C GLY A 170 -5.14 7.55 25.74
N ILE A 171 -6.48 7.34 25.77
CA ILE A 171 -7.45 8.42 26.04
C ILE A 171 -7.17 9.10 27.38
N LYS A 172 -6.86 8.32 28.45
CA LYS A 172 -6.54 8.85 29.79
C LYS A 172 -5.16 9.47 29.91
N ALA A 173 -4.29 9.28 28.93
CA ALA A 173 -2.91 9.78 28.96
C ALA A 173 -2.79 11.27 28.59
N ASP A 174 -3.90 11.98 28.42
CA ASP A 174 -3.93 13.40 28.03
C ASP A 174 -3.08 13.65 26.77
N LEU A 175 -3.34 12.84 25.74
CA LEU A 175 -2.78 12.99 24.40
C LEU A 175 -3.66 13.94 23.59
N LYS A 176 -3.03 14.79 22.78
CA LYS A 176 -3.71 15.66 21.83
C LYS A 176 -3.49 15.15 20.41
N THR A 177 -4.45 15.42 19.53
CA THR A 177 -4.36 15.12 18.10
C THR A 177 -4.55 16.38 17.30
N GLU A 178 -3.84 16.48 16.19
CA GLU A 178 -3.96 17.55 15.22
C GLU A 178 -3.72 17.04 13.81
N ILE A 179 -4.34 17.66 12.83
CA ILE A 179 -4.04 17.44 11.41
C ILE A 179 -2.86 18.32 11.05
N ASP A 180 -1.86 17.73 10.39
CA ASP A 180 -0.63 18.40 9.99
C ASP A 180 -0.60 18.56 8.46
N ASP A 181 -0.42 19.79 8.01
CA ASP A 181 -0.28 20.10 6.58
C ASP A 181 1.10 19.72 6.03
N THR A 182 2.06 19.45 6.93
CA THR A 182 3.42 19.08 6.58
C THR A 182 3.73 17.62 6.94
N HIS A 183 4.70 17.05 6.24
CA HIS A 183 5.11 15.66 6.47
C HIS A 183 6.26 15.49 7.47
N ASP A 184 6.85 16.59 7.94
CA ASP A 184 8.11 16.58 8.69
C ASP A 184 8.01 15.88 10.04
N ARG A 185 6.97 16.20 10.81
CA ARG A 185 6.72 15.61 12.12
C ARG A 185 6.40 14.11 12.00
N LEU A 186 5.57 13.75 11.00
CA LEU A 186 5.31 12.34 10.70
C LEU A 186 6.59 11.61 10.33
N TYR A 187 7.38 12.16 9.38
CA TYR A 187 8.61 11.51 8.93
C TYR A 187 9.56 11.20 10.09
N ASN A 188 9.66 12.08 11.06
CA ASN A 188 10.51 11.90 12.23
C ASN A 188 10.11 10.67 13.06
N VAL A 189 8.83 10.56 13.45
CA VAL A 189 8.35 9.43 14.26
C VAL A 189 8.24 8.14 13.44
N TYR A 190 7.87 8.24 12.17
CA TYR A 190 7.79 7.09 11.26
C TYR A 190 9.17 6.48 10.99
N SER A 191 10.18 7.30 10.69
CA SER A 191 11.54 6.81 10.44
C SER A 191 12.16 6.13 11.66
N GLU A 192 11.91 6.64 12.88
CA GLU A 192 12.30 5.98 14.12
C GLU A 192 11.57 4.64 14.30
N SER A 193 10.27 4.62 14.04
CA SER A 193 9.45 3.41 14.14
C SER A 193 9.93 2.30 13.22
N VAL A 194 10.12 2.58 11.91
CA VAL A 194 10.58 1.56 10.95
C VAL A 194 12.01 1.14 11.19
N HIS A 195 12.88 2.05 11.65
CA HIS A 195 14.23 1.71 12.08
C HIS A 195 14.23 0.69 13.22
N ASN A 196 13.40 0.92 14.25
CA ASN A 196 13.23 -0.01 15.38
C ASN A 196 12.67 -1.38 14.95
N LEU A 197 11.93 -1.44 13.84
CA LEU A 197 11.47 -2.68 13.22
C LEU A 197 12.56 -3.36 12.36
N GLY A 198 13.63 -2.65 12.01
CA GLY A 198 14.71 -3.14 11.15
C GLY A 198 14.40 -2.99 9.66
N THR A 199 13.56 -2.04 9.31
CA THR A 199 13.13 -1.76 7.94
C THR A 199 13.74 -0.44 7.47
N PRO A 200 14.33 -0.38 6.25
CA PRO A 200 14.76 0.87 5.63
C PRO A 200 13.59 1.84 5.44
N VAL A 201 13.81 3.11 5.76
CA VAL A 201 12.81 4.16 5.58
C VAL A 201 12.81 4.66 4.13
N PHE A 202 11.62 5.02 3.62
CA PHE A 202 11.48 5.70 2.34
C PHE A 202 12.11 7.10 2.36
N PRO A 203 12.44 7.68 1.17
CA PRO A 203 12.93 9.06 1.10
C PRO A 203 11.90 10.04 1.67
N LYS A 204 12.37 11.08 2.36
CA LYS A 204 11.49 12.12 2.91
C LYS A 204 10.66 12.79 1.80
N ASN A 205 11.26 12.96 0.61
CA ASN A 205 10.57 13.52 -0.56
C ASN A 205 9.34 12.69 -0.96
N TYR A 206 9.33 11.38 -0.76
CA TYR A 206 8.18 10.53 -1.06
C TYR A 206 6.92 10.97 -0.29
N PHE A 207 7.05 11.29 0.99
CA PHE A 207 5.93 11.78 1.81
C PHE A 207 5.47 13.17 1.37
N LYS A 208 6.41 14.02 0.92
CA LYS A 208 6.10 15.31 0.32
C LYS A 208 5.29 15.16 -0.97
N GLU A 209 5.77 14.30 -1.88
CA GLU A 209 5.10 14.07 -3.17
C GLU A 209 3.70 13.45 -2.97
N LEU A 210 3.53 12.53 -2.00
CA LEU A 210 2.22 11.98 -1.66
C LEU A 210 1.23 13.06 -1.22
N LYS A 211 1.64 13.95 -0.30
CA LYS A 211 0.77 15.04 0.18
C LYS A 211 0.47 16.05 -0.93
N ALA A 212 1.45 16.38 -1.76
CA ALA A 212 1.29 17.32 -2.87
C ALA A 212 0.40 16.76 -3.97
N GLU A 213 0.51 15.47 -4.27
CA GLU A 213 -0.24 14.83 -5.34
C GLU A 213 -1.70 14.57 -4.98
N PHE A 214 -1.95 14.07 -3.76
CA PHE A 214 -3.28 13.62 -3.35
C PHE A 214 -4.04 14.64 -2.49
N GLY A 215 -3.43 15.76 -2.12
CA GLY A 215 -4.10 16.89 -1.46
C GLY A 215 -4.94 16.46 -0.25
N ASP A 216 -6.25 16.73 -0.30
CA ASP A 216 -7.20 16.42 0.77
C ASP A 216 -7.46 14.91 0.94
N ALA A 217 -7.23 14.11 -0.11
CA ALA A 217 -7.28 12.66 -0.01
C ALA A 217 -6.10 12.05 0.76
N CYS A 218 -5.07 12.84 1.10
CA CYS A 218 -3.91 12.43 1.88
C CYS A 218 -3.83 13.27 3.17
N GLU A 219 -4.23 12.70 4.30
CA GLU A 219 -4.26 13.40 5.60
C GLU A 219 -3.19 12.87 6.54
N ILE A 220 -2.58 13.76 7.31
CA ILE A 220 -1.58 13.40 8.32
C ILE A 220 -2.14 13.75 9.70
N LEU A 221 -2.38 12.72 10.52
CA LEU A 221 -2.75 12.85 11.92
C LEU A 221 -1.50 12.73 12.82
N ILE A 222 -1.25 13.74 13.63
CA ILE A 222 -0.16 13.75 14.61
C ILE A 222 -0.73 13.64 16.02
N VAL A 223 -0.06 12.88 16.86
CA VAL A 223 -0.37 12.75 18.29
C VAL A 223 0.76 13.33 19.10
N THR A 224 0.42 14.21 20.03
CA THR A 224 1.38 14.87 20.93
C THR A 224 1.08 14.60 22.41
N LYS A 225 2.12 14.65 23.22
CA LYS A 225 2.04 14.71 24.68
C LYS A 225 2.88 15.87 25.15
N GLN A 226 2.25 16.89 25.78
CA GLN A 226 2.95 18.11 26.23
C GLN A 226 3.85 18.68 25.12
N ASP A 227 3.25 18.92 23.94
CA ASP A 227 3.89 19.44 22.71
C ASP A 227 4.97 18.54 22.07
N THR A 228 5.28 17.40 22.68
CA THR A 228 6.20 16.41 22.11
C THR A 228 5.43 15.44 21.20
N VAL A 229 5.83 15.32 19.94
CA VAL A 229 5.25 14.34 19.02
C VAL A 229 5.60 12.94 19.49
N VAL A 230 4.60 12.08 19.66
CA VAL A 230 4.76 10.69 20.12
C VAL A 230 4.38 9.64 19.08
N SER A 231 3.43 9.94 18.21
CA SER A 231 3.06 9.11 17.07
C SER A 231 2.42 9.95 15.97
N GLY A 232 2.28 9.36 14.78
CA GLY A 232 1.61 9.98 13.66
C GLY A 232 1.30 8.96 12.57
N VAL A 233 0.32 9.27 11.74
CA VAL A 233 -0.10 8.43 10.61
C VAL A 233 -0.52 9.29 9.42
N MET A 234 -0.02 8.93 8.24
CA MET A 234 -0.54 9.39 6.96
C MET A 234 -1.58 8.40 6.49
N SER A 235 -2.76 8.91 6.17
CA SER A 235 -3.92 8.13 5.75
C SER A 235 -4.41 8.60 4.40
N PHE A 236 -4.92 7.67 3.60
CA PHE A 236 -5.56 7.97 2.33
C PHE A 236 -7.07 7.78 2.45
N TYR A 237 -7.81 8.69 1.83
CA TYR A 237 -9.26 8.64 1.73
C TYR A 237 -9.64 8.42 0.26
N PHE A 238 -10.50 7.45 0.03
CA PHE A 238 -10.99 7.16 -1.32
C PHE A 238 -12.42 6.63 -1.25
N ARG A 239 -13.34 7.30 -1.92
CA ARG A 239 -14.77 6.99 -1.82
C ARG A 239 -15.23 6.99 -0.34
N ASN A 240 -15.75 5.86 0.13
CA ASN A 240 -16.23 5.68 1.51
C ASN A 240 -15.20 4.95 2.42
N GLU A 241 -13.92 4.97 2.05
CA GLU A 241 -12.86 4.21 2.72
C GLU A 241 -11.73 5.11 3.23
N VAL A 242 -11.18 4.76 4.40
CA VAL A 242 -9.94 5.32 4.94
C VAL A 242 -8.89 4.24 5.14
N LEU A 243 -7.66 4.54 4.68
CA LEU A 243 -6.50 3.65 4.79
C LEU A 243 -5.41 4.34 5.62
N PRO A 244 -5.23 4.02 6.92
CA PRO A 244 -4.03 4.43 7.68
C PRO A 244 -2.80 3.69 7.14
N TYR A 245 -1.96 4.39 6.39
CA TYR A 245 -0.98 3.74 5.54
C TYR A 245 0.45 3.81 6.08
N TYR A 246 0.95 5.00 6.38
CA TYR A 246 2.29 5.20 6.97
C TYR A 246 2.17 5.69 8.40
N GLY A 247 2.10 4.76 9.34
CA GLY A 247 1.97 5.07 10.76
C GLY A 247 3.17 4.61 11.58
N GLY A 248 3.48 5.36 12.62
CA GLY A 248 4.53 5.01 13.55
C GLY A 248 4.54 5.87 14.81
N GLY A 249 5.34 5.43 15.78
CA GLY A 249 5.56 6.16 17.00
C GLY A 249 6.99 6.03 17.49
N ASN A 250 7.45 7.01 18.25
CA ASN A 250 8.76 7.00 18.87
C ASN A 250 8.80 6.12 20.14
N ASN A 251 9.90 6.15 20.87
CA ASN A 251 10.08 5.36 22.09
C ASN A 251 9.04 5.65 23.20
N LEU A 252 8.43 6.85 23.20
CA LEU A 252 7.39 7.22 24.16
C LEU A 252 6.01 6.66 23.79
N ALA A 253 5.79 6.30 22.53
CA ALA A 253 4.50 5.81 22.05
C ALA A 253 3.98 4.62 22.85
N ARG A 254 4.86 3.68 23.21
CA ARG A 254 4.51 2.52 24.02
C ARG A 254 4.11 2.90 25.45
N LYS A 255 4.80 3.87 26.05
CA LYS A 255 4.53 4.35 27.42
C LYS A 255 3.12 4.91 27.54
N TYR A 256 2.67 5.65 26.52
CA TYR A 256 1.38 6.35 26.52
C TYR A 256 0.29 5.59 25.74
N ASN A 257 0.57 4.43 25.16
CA ASN A 257 -0.32 3.69 24.23
C ASN A 257 -0.79 4.61 23.07
N SER A 258 0.10 5.48 22.57
CA SER A 258 -0.29 6.51 21.61
C SER A 258 -0.64 5.93 20.24
N ASN A 259 -0.09 4.79 19.82
CA ASN A 259 -0.48 4.14 18.56
C ASN A 259 -1.93 3.65 18.63
N ASP A 260 -2.37 3.07 19.76
CA ASP A 260 -3.75 2.64 19.93
C ASP A 260 -4.70 3.84 19.97
N PHE A 261 -4.29 4.91 20.67
CA PHE A 261 -5.03 6.16 20.70
C PHE A 261 -5.12 6.81 19.31
N MET A 262 -4.03 6.83 18.56
CA MET A 262 -3.94 7.38 17.20
C MET A 262 -4.93 6.70 16.25
N TYR A 263 -4.89 5.37 16.17
CA TYR A 263 -5.80 4.62 15.28
C TYR A 263 -7.26 4.76 15.74
N TRP A 264 -7.51 4.84 17.03
CA TRP A 264 -8.84 5.13 17.55
C TRP A 264 -9.33 6.52 17.14
N LYS A 265 -8.50 7.55 17.30
CA LYS A 265 -8.87 8.91 16.92
C LYS A 265 -9.09 9.05 15.43
N LEU A 266 -8.25 8.40 14.62
CA LEU A 266 -8.45 8.35 13.17
C LEU A 266 -9.80 7.67 12.82
N MET A 267 -10.13 6.56 13.46
CA MET A 267 -11.41 5.87 13.25
C MET A 267 -12.59 6.75 13.65
N SER A 268 -12.51 7.43 14.78
CA SER A 268 -13.54 8.38 15.24
C SER A 268 -13.76 9.53 14.23
N GLN A 269 -12.67 10.15 13.76
CA GLN A 269 -12.71 11.20 12.75
C GLN A 269 -13.24 10.69 11.39
N ALA A 270 -12.94 9.45 11.02
CA ALA A 270 -13.48 8.83 9.82
C ALA A 270 -15.00 8.68 9.90
N CYS A 271 -15.55 8.28 11.07
CA CYS A 271 -17.01 8.26 11.30
C CYS A 271 -17.63 9.64 11.13
N GLU A 272 -17.03 10.68 11.70
CA GLU A 272 -17.48 12.08 11.60
C GLU A 272 -17.50 12.58 10.13
N LYS A 273 -16.58 12.06 9.29
CA LYS A 273 -16.51 12.33 7.85
C LYS A 273 -17.47 11.47 7.01
N GLY A 274 -18.26 10.58 7.63
CA GLY A 274 -19.18 9.68 6.92
C GLY A 274 -18.50 8.49 6.24
N ILE A 275 -17.25 8.20 6.57
CA ILE A 275 -16.52 7.03 6.07
C ILE A 275 -17.15 5.75 6.64
N GLN A 276 -17.34 4.75 5.79
CA GLN A 276 -17.99 3.49 6.14
C GLN A 276 -17.01 2.33 6.29
N ILE A 277 -15.82 2.42 5.70
CA ILE A 277 -14.85 1.34 5.66
C ILE A 277 -13.52 1.81 6.22
N TYR A 278 -12.97 1.00 7.14
CA TYR A 278 -11.63 1.19 7.68
C TYR A 278 -10.72 0.06 7.20
N ASP A 279 -9.73 0.39 6.37
CA ASP A 279 -8.78 -0.57 5.82
C ASP A 279 -7.40 -0.39 6.47
N PHE A 280 -7.06 -1.25 7.41
CA PHE A 280 -5.72 -1.30 8.00
C PHE A 280 -4.62 -1.75 7.02
N GLY A 281 -4.99 -2.12 5.80
CA GLY A 281 -4.07 -2.57 4.77
C GLY A 281 -3.39 -3.90 5.08
N ARG A 282 -2.40 -4.20 4.24
CA ARG A 282 -1.66 -5.45 4.24
C ARG A 282 -0.83 -5.66 5.51
N SER A 283 -0.75 -6.92 5.94
CA SER A 283 0.29 -7.40 6.84
C SER A 283 0.77 -8.79 6.41
N LYS A 284 2.05 -9.06 6.68
CA LYS A 284 2.63 -10.37 6.47
C LYS A 284 2.18 -11.32 7.58
N LYS A 285 1.75 -12.54 7.22
CA LYS A 285 1.37 -13.58 8.18
C LYS A 285 2.52 -13.86 9.16
N GLY A 286 2.21 -14.02 10.44
CA GLY A 286 3.19 -14.30 11.50
C GLY A 286 3.97 -13.08 12.02
N THR A 287 3.65 -11.84 11.59
CA THR A 287 4.31 -10.63 12.08
C THR A 287 3.54 -9.94 13.22
N GLY A 288 4.23 -9.04 13.93
CA GLY A 288 3.61 -8.22 14.99
C GLY A 288 2.49 -7.32 14.47
N SER A 289 2.62 -6.75 13.26
CA SER A 289 1.57 -5.95 12.62
C SER A 289 0.33 -6.78 12.29
N TYR A 290 0.50 -8.03 11.86
CA TYR A 290 -0.60 -8.96 11.64
C TYR A 290 -1.37 -9.22 12.95
N SER A 291 -0.63 -9.53 14.03
CA SER A 291 -1.22 -9.77 15.35
C SER A 291 -1.90 -8.53 15.93
N PHE A 292 -1.31 -7.35 15.73
CA PHE A 292 -1.89 -6.08 16.16
C PHE A 292 -3.28 -5.86 15.55
N LYS A 293 -3.41 -6.00 14.22
CA LYS A 293 -4.68 -5.80 13.51
C LYS A 293 -5.75 -6.84 13.93
N LYS A 294 -5.35 -8.10 14.13
CA LYS A 294 -6.24 -9.13 14.72
C LYS A 294 -6.73 -8.76 16.12
N ASN A 295 -5.83 -8.25 16.97
CA ASN A 295 -6.18 -7.82 18.32
C ASN A 295 -7.17 -6.64 18.32
N TRP A 296 -7.20 -5.86 17.24
CA TRP A 296 -8.19 -4.80 17.01
C TRP A 296 -9.55 -5.31 16.53
N GLY A 297 -9.71 -6.63 16.35
CA GLY A 297 -10.96 -7.25 15.91
C GLY A 297 -11.16 -7.18 14.40
N PHE A 298 -10.09 -7.08 13.63
CA PHE A 298 -10.15 -7.19 12.18
C PHE A 298 -9.86 -8.63 11.74
N GLU A 299 -10.71 -9.17 10.89
CA GLU A 299 -10.50 -10.49 10.30
C GLU A 299 -9.52 -10.41 9.12
N PRO A 300 -8.49 -11.29 9.08
CA PRO A 300 -7.55 -11.31 7.98
C PRO A 300 -8.21 -11.91 6.73
N LYS A 301 -8.16 -11.17 5.61
CA LYS A 301 -8.55 -11.66 4.28
C LYS A 301 -7.28 -11.92 3.46
N PRO A 302 -7.10 -13.12 2.85
CA PRO A 302 -5.94 -13.40 2.02
C PRO A 302 -5.78 -12.38 0.89
N LEU A 303 -4.54 -12.02 0.57
CA LEU A 303 -4.20 -11.26 -0.64
C LEU A 303 -3.57 -12.19 -1.67
N HIS A 304 -3.95 -12.02 -2.91
CA HIS A 304 -3.55 -12.88 -4.01
C HIS A 304 -2.50 -12.17 -4.87
N TYR A 305 -1.23 -12.29 -4.43
CA TYR A 305 -0.10 -11.79 -5.21
C TYR A 305 0.30 -12.89 -6.19
N GLU A 306 0.15 -12.57 -7.46
CA GLU A 306 0.33 -13.51 -8.55
C GLU A 306 1.57 -13.14 -9.36
N TYR A 307 2.33 -14.16 -9.73
CA TYR A 307 3.64 -14.02 -10.36
C TYR A 307 3.68 -14.81 -11.66
N ARG A 308 4.26 -14.19 -12.69
CA ARG A 308 4.62 -14.89 -13.92
C ARG A 308 6.12 -14.71 -14.14
N LEU A 309 6.86 -15.82 -14.14
CA LEU A 309 8.32 -15.79 -14.28
C LEU A 309 8.71 -15.50 -15.73
N VAL A 310 9.78 -14.72 -15.92
CA VAL A 310 10.35 -14.38 -17.26
C VAL A 310 11.76 -14.91 -17.34
N LYS A 311 12.73 -14.36 -16.61
CA LYS A 311 14.10 -14.88 -16.54
C LYS A 311 14.36 -15.69 -15.28
N ALA A 312 13.68 -15.40 -14.19
CA ALA A 312 13.81 -16.14 -12.94
C ALA A 312 13.25 -17.56 -13.08
N LYS A 313 13.89 -18.50 -12.40
CA LYS A 313 13.44 -19.91 -12.31
C LYS A 313 12.53 -20.15 -11.10
N GLU A 314 12.64 -19.30 -10.09
CA GLU A 314 11.93 -19.41 -8.81
C GLU A 314 11.29 -18.07 -8.43
N LEU A 315 10.26 -18.13 -7.57
CA LEU A 315 9.64 -16.95 -7.01
C LEU A 315 10.62 -16.14 -6.14
N PRO A 316 10.59 -14.80 -6.19
CA PRO A 316 11.46 -13.97 -5.34
C PRO A 316 11.18 -14.27 -3.86
N ASP A 317 12.20 -14.53 -3.05
CA ASP A 317 12.08 -14.76 -1.61
C ASP A 317 12.65 -13.58 -0.80
N ILE A 318 12.00 -12.42 -0.93
CA ILE A 318 12.31 -11.25 -0.10
C ILE A 318 11.45 -11.35 1.17
N ASN A 319 11.94 -12.13 2.16
CA ASN A 319 11.21 -12.40 3.38
C ASN A 319 12.04 -12.05 4.62
N PRO A 320 11.61 -11.09 5.49
CA PRO A 320 12.30 -10.78 6.73
C PRO A 320 12.45 -11.99 7.69
N LEU A 321 11.63 -13.02 7.54
CA LEU A 321 11.74 -14.26 8.32
C LEU A 321 12.84 -15.20 7.78
N ASN A 322 13.36 -14.95 6.58
CA ASN A 322 14.49 -15.70 6.05
C ASN A 322 15.77 -15.37 6.84
N PRO A 323 16.53 -16.36 7.33
CA PRO A 323 17.75 -16.16 8.11
C PRO A 323 18.76 -15.20 7.45
N LYS A 324 18.82 -15.21 6.12
CA LYS A 324 19.69 -14.31 5.32
C LYS A 324 19.41 -12.83 5.60
N TYR A 325 18.14 -12.45 5.77
CA TYR A 325 17.74 -11.07 6.07
C TYR A 325 17.74 -10.74 7.56
N GLN A 326 17.68 -11.75 8.44
CA GLN A 326 17.69 -11.51 9.90
C GLN A 326 18.99 -10.89 10.39
N LEU A 327 20.14 -11.26 9.81
CA LEU A 327 21.41 -10.62 10.15
C LEU A 327 21.40 -9.15 9.76
N PHE A 328 20.95 -8.84 8.54
CA PHE A 328 20.79 -7.46 8.08
C PHE A 328 19.88 -6.66 9.03
N ILE A 329 18.73 -7.20 9.41
CA ILE A 329 17.78 -6.56 10.34
C ILE A 329 18.43 -6.29 11.70
N LYS A 330 19.24 -7.24 12.23
CA LYS A 330 19.96 -7.05 13.51
C LYS A 330 21.00 -5.94 13.43
N LEU A 331 21.74 -5.87 12.34
CA LEU A 331 22.74 -4.81 12.11
C LEU A 331 22.05 -3.46 11.92
N TRP A 332 20.96 -3.43 11.13
CA TRP A 332 20.17 -2.23 10.89
C TRP A 332 19.66 -1.59 12.17
N LYS A 333 19.09 -2.38 13.09
CA LYS A 333 18.59 -1.90 14.39
C LYS A 333 19.65 -1.32 15.31
N ARG A 334 20.92 -1.67 15.11
CA ARG A 334 22.06 -1.17 15.90
C ARG A 334 22.69 0.09 15.31
N MET A 335 22.34 0.41 14.08
CA MET A 335 22.86 1.58 13.38
C MET A 335 22.28 2.86 14.00
N PRO A 336 23.02 3.98 14.07
CA PRO A 336 22.44 5.26 14.43
C PRO A 336 21.30 5.67 13.51
N LEU A 337 20.23 6.24 14.06
CA LEU A 337 19.05 6.64 13.29
C LEU A 337 19.39 7.62 12.15
N SER A 338 20.34 8.54 12.37
CA SER A 338 20.83 9.47 11.34
C SER A 338 21.42 8.76 10.14
N VAL A 339 22.20 7.70 10.36
CA VAL A 339 22.78 6.88 9.30
C VAL A 339 21.70 6.09 8.57
N SER A 340 20.76 5.49 9.30
CA SER A 340 19.65 4.76 8.68
C SER A 340 18.74 5.66 7.85
N ARG A 341 18.55 6.93 8.23
CA ARG A 341 17.83 7.93 7.43
C ARG A 341 18.56 8.33 6.14
N LEU A 342 19.89 8.27 6.15
CA LEU A 342 20.71 8.60 4.99
C LEU A 342 20.72 7.45 3.97
N ILE A 343 20.98 6.22 4.41
CA ILE A 343 21.13 5.06 3.51
C ILE A 343 19.83 4.30 3.26
N GLY A 344 18.85 4.42 4.16
CA GLY A 344 17.54 3.77 4.05
C GLY A 344 16.84 4.02 2.73
N PRO A 345 16.73 5.28 2.27
CA PRO A 345 16.12 5.61 0.99
C PRO A 345 16.73 4.89 -0.22
N MET A 346 18.06 4.70 -0.21
CA MET A 346 18.78 4.03 -1.30
C MET A 346 18.45 2.54 -1.40
N ILE A 347 18.14 1.91 -0.26
CA ILE A 347 17.75 0.49 -0.20
C ILE A 347 16.23 0.36 -0.42
N ALA A 348 15.43 1.22 0.24
CA ALA A 348 13.98 1.15 0.21
C ALA A 348 13.40 1.31 -1.19
N LYS A 349 14.00 2.18 -2.04
CA LYS A 349 13.55 2.38 -3.42
C LYS A 349 13.59 1.10 -4.26
N ASP A 350 14.45 0.15 -3.92
CA ASP A 350 14.66 -1.08 -4.67
C ASP A 350 13.86 -2.27 -4.12
N LEU A 351 13.10 -2.09 -3.03
CA LEU A 351 12.35 -3.17 -2.39
C LEU A 351 10.90 -3.34 -2.92
N GLY A 352 10.40 -2.46 -3.77
CA GLY A 352 9.18 -2.55 -4.59
C GLY A 352 7.86 -2.79 -3.88
#